data_486398d3f169e411dedf755ea8d36adb
#
_entry.id   486398d3f169e411dedf755ea8d36adb
#
_cell.length_a   1.000
_cell.length_b   1.000
_cell.length_c   1.000
_cell.angle_alpha   90.00
_cell.angle_beta   90.00
_cell.angle_gamma   90.00
#
_symmetry.space_group_name_H-M   'P 1'
#
loop_
_entity.id
_entity.type
_entity.pdbx_description
1 polymer ?
#
loop_
_entity_poly.entity_id
_entity_poly.type
_entity_poly.pdbx_seq_one_letter_code
_entity_poly.pdbx_strand_id
1 'polypeptide(L)'
;MPAHALAPHQLRLIIDPASLGFATTAELQGQPLPWIGQERAQAAAQFGLNLQQPDYHLFVLGEVGSGRASLLRQAMHEAAAQRPVPPDLCYLHNFDHPERPRALRLPAGQGRQLRQGMGNVARNLQADIPKRLASPDFKAEAGRLQQQWQAQESAAFAQLDEFAKARQCNLTREGGQMVFTLTGARGQPLTEAEARALPPERRAEIDLAEQALRAEIGRFLDTMRPLERARDEALAALRRRTIKPLVEQGLDGLRQGLRKQIKDGAKLSQWLERVERALLEHIDLFEPLHDQEPDSDAEADRKDALDDLLARCQVNLVVDNDGRTAAPVVVEDHPTARTLFGSIEHGLDSDTVQSDHTGILAGSLLKAHGGFILLHLQDVAAEEGLWPRLRRFLRCGRLQIEEGAGGGGPAAHGPGAPAALLPEPVDVEVKIVLIGSVEEYYALQEADPDTARRFRAKVDFVE
;
A
#
# COMPACT_ATOMS: atom_id res chain seq x y z
N MET A 1 61.89 41.21 11.02
CA MET A 1 62.59 40.00 11.46
C MET A 1 63.75 39.76 10.50
N PRO A 2 64.96 39.43 10.97
CA PRO A 2 66.05 39.14 10.06
C PRO A 2 65.74 37.87 9.24
N ALA A 3 65.93 37.94 7.91
CA ALA A 3 65.79 36.79 7.06
C ALA A 3 66.86 35.74 7.41
N HIS A 4 66.42 34.56 7.83
CA HIS A 4 67.29 33.43 8.07
C HIS A 4 67.49 32.69 6.73
N ALA A 5 68.74 32.56 6.33
CA ALA A 5 69.11 31.73 5.16
C ALA A 5 68.86 30.25 5.51
N LEU A 6 68.05 29.60 4.75
CA LEU A 6 67.80 28.15 4.87
C LEU A 6 68.98 27.39 4.26
N ALA A 7 69.44 26.34 4.89
CA ALA A 7 70.44 25.46 4.32
C ALA A 7 69.88 24.66 3.12
N PRO A 8 70.64 24.28 2.12
CA PRO A 8 70.13 23.58 0.93
C PRO A 8 69.29 22.34 1.18
N HIS A 9 69.58 21.63 2.26
CA HIS A 9 68.79 20.45 2.66
C HIS A 9 67.39 20.79 3.26
N GLN A 10 67.19 22.04 3.70
CA GLN A 10 65.90 22.53 4.22
C GLN A 10 64.99 23.07 3.09
N LEU A 11 65.53 23.24 1.89
CA LEU A 11 64.79 23.65 0.70
C LEU A 11 64.08 22.48 -0.01
N ARG A 12 64.33 21.27 0.43
CA ARG A 12 63.77 20.06 -0.12
C ARG A 12 63.22 19.17 0.98
N LEU A 13 61.95 18.82 0.86
CA LEU A 13 61.35 17.81 1.75
C LEU A 13 61.93 16.45 1.37
N ILE A 14 62.70 15.83 2.27
CA ILE A 14 63.21 14.46 2.15
C ILE A 14 62.48 13.62 3.20
N ILE A 15 61.69 12.66 2.72
CA ILE A 15 61.01 11.70 3.59
C ILE A 15 61.90 10.46 3.68
N ASP A 16 62.32 10.11 4.89
CA ASP A 16 63.01 8.86 5.15
C ASP A 16 62.00 7.70 5.01
N PRO A 17 62.22 6.75 4.07
CA PRO A 17 61.34 5.58 3.90
C PRO A 17 61.12 4.80 5.19
N ALA A 18 62.13 4.73 6.08
CA ALA A 18 62.00 4.05 7.36
C ALA A 18 61.01 4.71 8.32
N SER A 19 60.73 6.02 8.16
CA SER A 19 59.76 6.78 8.96
C SER A 19 58.30 6.52 8.56
N LEU A 20 58.06 5.85 7.42
CA LEU A 20 56.68 5.61 6.90
C LEU A 20 55.93 4.50 7.68
N GLY A 21 56.67 3.61 8.37
CA GLY A 21 56.05 2.55 9.17
C GLY A 21 55.42 1.39 8.40
N PHE A 22 55.64 1.33 7.06
CA PHE A 22 55.23 0.24 6.19
C PHE A 22 56.30 0.01 5.11
N ALA A 23 56.42 -1.22 4.64
CA ALA A 23 57.40 -1.57 3.60
C ALA A 23 56.84 -1.46 2.19
N THR A 24 55.56 -1.71 2.00
CA THR A 24 54.86 -1.64 0.72
C THR A 24 53.48 -1.01 0.85
N THR A 25 52.98 -0.35 -0.20
CA THR A 25 51.64 0.22 -0.23
C THR A 25 50.52 -0.83 -0.09
N ALA A 26 50.81 -2.10 -0.34
CA ALA A 26 49.85 -3.20 -0.10
C ALA A 26 49.46 -3.32 1.37
N GLU A 27 50.31 -2.94 2.30
CA GLU A 27 50.05 -2.96 3.74
C GLU A 27 49.05 -1.88 4.18
N LEU A 28 48.80 -0.90 3.32
CA LEU A 28 47.81 0.17 3.55
C LEU A 28 46.40 -0.20 3.07
N GLN A 29 46.25 -1.34 2.40
CA GLN A 29 44.94 -1.80 1.96
C GLN A 29 44.00 -2.03 3.16
N GLY A 30 42.82 -1.47 3.10
CA GLY A 30 41.78 -1.61 4.16
C GLY A 30 41.99 -0.67 5.36
N GLN A 31 43.03 0.14 5.39
CA GLN A 31 43.18 1.19 6.40
C GLN A 31 42.23 2.37 6.09
N PRO A 32 41.73 3.06 7.14
CA PRO A 32 40.94 4.28 6.96
C PRO A 32 41.74 5.34 6.17
N LEU A 33 41.06 6.08 5.31
CA LEU A 33 41.70 7.18 4.57
C LEU A 33 42.16 8.28 5.54
N PRO A 34 43.45 8.64 5.56
CA PRO A 34 43.94 9.70 6.43
C PRO A 34 43.54 11.10 5.90
N TRP A 35 43.21 12.00 6.81
CA TRP A 35 42.91 13.42 6.52
C TRP A 35 44.22 14.24 6.43
N ILE A 36 45.07 13.90 5.49
CA ILE A 36 46.42 14.52 5.37
C ILE A 36 46.28 16.02 5.08
N GLY A 37 46.82 16.87 5.95
CA GLY A 37 46.76 18.31 5.82
C GLY A 37 45.37 18.95 5.94
N GLN A 38 44.36 18.17 6.39
CA GLN A 38 42.96 18.58 6.46
C GLN A 38 42.42 18.55 7.88
N GLU A 39 43.23 18.81 8.91
CA GLU A 39 42.88 18.70 10.33
C GLU A 39 41.68 19.60 10.69
N ARG A 40 41.60 20.81 10.09
CA ARG A 40 40.47 21.74 10.31
C ARG A 40 39.20 21.21 9.70
N ALA A 41 39.26 20.68 8.48
CA ALA A 41 38.12 20.08 7.80
C ALA A 41 37.64 18.83 8.55
N GLN A 42 38.58 18.01 9.04
CA GLN A 42 38.27 16.83 9.84
C GLN A 42 37.53 17.21 11.14
N ALA A 43 38.07 18.17 11.88
CA ALA A 43 37.43 18.63 13.13
C ALA A 43 36.04 19.22 12.90
N ALA A 44 35.87 20.02 11.84
CA ALA A 44 34.58 20.61 11.47
C ALA A 44 33.59 19.54 11.03
N ALA A 45 34.01 18.54 10.25
CA ALA A 45 33.19 17.42 9.82
C ALA A 45 32.71 16.57 11.00
N GLN A 46 33.65 16.16 11.87
CA GLN A 46 33.32 15.39 13.08
C GLN A 46 32.34 16.15 13.99
N PHE A 47 32.58 17.43 14.24
CA PHE A 47 31.65 18.26 14.99
C PHE A 47 30.27 18.32 14.36
N GLY A 48 30.19 18.65 13.08
CA GLY A 48 28.92 18.79 12.35
C GLY A 48 28.13 17.49 12.24
N LEU A 49 28.81 16.35 12.01
CA LEU A 49 28.18 15.04 11.90
C LEU A 49 27.64 14.53 13.25
N ASN A 50 28.35 14.80 14.34
CA ASN A 50 27.95 14.35 15.68
C ASN A 50 26.88 15.22 16.33
N LEU A 51 26.70 16.45 15.88
CA LEU A 51 25.69 17.35 16.46
C LEU A 51 24.29 16.94 16.00
N GLN A 52 23.41 16.60 16.95
CA GLN A 52 22.05 16.11 16.67
C GLN A 52 20.99 17.22 16.75
N GLN A 53 21.31 18.43 16.37
CA GLN A 53 20.32 19.52 16.34
C GLN A 53 19.62 19.60 14.96
N PRO A 54 18.30 19.90 14.93
CA PRO A 54 17.60 20.25 13.70
C PRO A 54 18.29 21.41 12.98
N ASP A 55 18.16 21.47 11.67
CA ASP A 55 18.77 22.54 10.84
C ASP A 55 20.29 22.69 10.96
N TYR A 56 20.98 21.64 11.36
CA TYR A 56 22.43 21.62 11.46
C TYR A 56 23.03 20.71 10.40
N HIS A 57 22.76 21.05 9.13
CA HIS A 57 23.33 20.36 7.98
C HIS A 57 24.75 20.81 7.70
N LEU A 58 25.49 20.05 6.90
CA LEU A 58 26.87 20.34 6.55
C LEU A 58 26.97 20.85 5.11
N PHE A 59 27.73 21.91 4.91
CA PHE A 59 28.22 22.33 3.61
C PHE A 59 29.71 22.07 3.52
N VAL A 60 30.12 21.33 2.51
CA VAL A 60 31.50 20.90 2.29
C VAL A 60 32.07 21.61 1.08
N LEU A 61 33.11 22.39 1.32
CA LEU A 61 33.81 23.17 0.31
C LEU A 61 35.14 22.50 -0.05
N GLY A 62 35.57 22.67 -1.27
CA GLY A 62 36.90 22.24 -1.74
C GLY A 62 36.86 21.94 -3.23
N GLU A 63 38.07 21.84 -3.80
CA GLU A 63 38.24 21.53 -5.20
C GLU A 63 37.94 20.07 -5.56
N VAL A 64 37.63 19.84 -6.83
CA VAL A 64 37.43 18.48 -7.36
C VAL A 64 38.78 17.73 -7.25
N GLY A 65 38.75 16.52 -6.71
CA GLY A 65 39.98 15.72 -6.52
C GLY A 65 40.64 15.86 -5.14
N SER A 66 40.13 16.75 -4.25
CA SER A 66 40.64 16.89 -2.87
C SER A 66 40.32 15.70 -1.95
N GLY A 67 39.64 14.67 -2.44
CA GLY A 67 39.22 13.51 -1.64
C GLY A 67 38.00 13.78 -0.72
N ARG A 68 37.41 14.98 -0.78
CA ARG A 68 36.32 15.44 0.10
C ARG A 68 35.17 14.44 0.19
N ALA A 69 34.68 13.91 -0.92
CA ALA A 69 33.55 12.97 -0.93
C ALA A 69 33.89 11.62 -0.23
N SER A 70 35.10 11.08 -0.50
CA SER A 70 35.55 9.81 0.09
C SER A 70 35.78 9.93 1.58
N LEU A 71 36.46 11.02 2.02
CA LEU A 71 36.71 11.29 3.45
C LEU A 71 35.42 11.56 4.21
N LEU A 72 34.51 12.34 3.63
CA LEU A 72 33.20 12.59 4.25
C LEU A 72 32.36 11.32 4.35
N ARG A 73 32.34 10.48 3.30
CA ARG A 73 31.61 9.20 3.37
C ARG A 73 32.12 8.32 4.49
N GLN A 74 33.45 8.24 4.66
CA GLN A 74 34.04 7.50 5.79
C GLN A 74 33.63 8.10 7.14
N ALA A 75 33.77 9.41 7.32
CA ALA A 75 33.36 10.08 8.56
C ALA A 75 31.85 9.92 8.86
N MET A 76 31.01 9.94 7.83
CA MET A 76 29.58 9.65 7.97
C MET A 76 29.31 8.23 8.46
N HIS A 77 30.04 7.23 7.96
CA HIS A 77 29.93 5.85 8.44
C HIS A 77 30.37 5.70 9.91
N GLU A 78 31.46 6.37 10.30
CA GLU A 78 31.95 6.40 11.67
C GLU A 78 30.90 7.05 12.62
N ALA A 79 30.32 8.18 12.21
CA ALA A 79 29.26 8.85 12.97
C ALA A 79 27.97 8.04 13.00
N ALA A 80 27.62 7.36 11.91
CA ALA A 80 26.44 6.52 11.81
C ALA A 80 26.52 5.29 12.72
N ALA A 81 27.71 4.74 12.95
CA ALA A 81 27.91 3.60 13.85
C ALA A 81 27.51 3.91 15.30
N GLN A 82 27.49 5.19 15.70
CA GLN A 82 27.09 5.65 17.03
C GLN A 82 25.59 5.96 17.14
N ARG A 83 24.83 5.85 16.04
CA ARG A 83 23.40 6.17 16.01
C ARG A 83 22.56 4.89 16.00
N PRO A 84 21.37 4.91 16.62
CA PRO A 84 20.48 3.77 16.60
C PRO A 84 19.99 3.47 15.17
N VAL A 85 19.71 2.21 14.93
CA VAL A 85 19.06 1.78 13.68
C VAL A 85 17.66 2.39 13.61
N PRO A 86 17.29 3.07 12.53
CA PRO A 86 15.97 3.66 12.39
C PRO A 86 14.88 2.60 12.17
N PRO A 87 13.61 2.95 12.41
CA PRO A 87 12.49 2.04 12.17
C PRO A 87 12.31 1.74 10.67
N ASP A 88 11.73 0.57 10.38
CA ASP A 88 11.16 0.27 9.06
C ASP A 88 10.00 1.21 8.74
N LEU A 89 9.77 1.46 7.45
CA LEU A 89 8.61 2.21 6.98
C LEU A 89 7.80 1.35 6.03
N CYS A 90 6.51 1.21 6.35
CA CYS A 90 5.54 0.53 5.50
C CYS A 90 4.44 1.51 5.07
N TYR A 91 3.85 1.27 3.89
CA TYR A 91 2.57 1.83 3.51
C TYR A 91 1.51 0.73 3.48
N LEU A 92 0.34 1.06 4.01
CA LEU A 92 -0.81 0.18 4.15
C LEU A 92 -1.99 0.76 3.38
N HIS A 93 -2.80 -0.12 2.80
CA HIS A 93 -4.07 0.30 2.21
C HIS A 93 -4.96 0.99 3.25
N ASN A 94 -5.60 2.07 2.85
CA ASN A 94 -6.58 2.77 3.67
C ASN A 94 -7.99 2.41 3.19
N PHE A 95 -8.67 1.55 3.92
CA PHE A 95 -10.01 1.05 3.55
C PHE A 95 -11.08 2.15 3.55
N ASP A 96 -10.88 3.23 4.30
CA ASP A 96 -11.82 4.36 4.35
C ASP A 96 -11.55 5.38 3.23
N HIS A 97 -10.28 5.55 2.85
CA HIS A 97 -9.79 6.51 1.84
C HIS A 97 -8.68 5.87 1.01
N PRO A 98 -9.01 5.03 0.00
CA PRO A 98 -8.03 4.30 -0.80
C PRO A 98 -6.96 5.18 -1.45
N GLU A 99 -7.33 6.43 -1.81
CA GLU A 99 -6.42 7.42 -2.36
C GLU A 99 -5.37 7.94 -1.37
N ARG A 100 -5.48 7.59 -0.08
CA ARG A 100 -4.59 8.04 1.02
C ARG A 100 -3.99 6.87 1.78
N PRO A 101 -3.04 6.12 1.21
CA PRO A 101 -2.33 5.05 1.91
C PRO A 101 -1.73 5.54 3.23
N ARG A 102 -1.83 4.70 4.26
CA ARG A 102 -1.37 5.03 5.62
C ARG A 102 0.08 4.62 5.83
N ALA A 103 0.88 5.52 6.38
CA ALA A 103 2.24 5.22 6.79
C ALA A 103 2.27 4.54 8.17
N LEU A 104 3.08 3.48 8.29
CA LEU A 104 3.29 2.74 9.53
C LEU A 104 4.79 2.59 9.79
N ARG A 105 5.25 2.99 10.98
CA ARG A 105 6.62 2.77 11.42
C ARG A 105 6.70 1.60 12.38
N LEU A 106 7.61 0.68 12.08
CA LEU A 106 7.87 -0.51 12.88
C LEU A 106 9.34 -0.58 13.26
N PRO A 107 9.71 -1.18 14.39
CA PRO A 107 11.10 -1.48 14.68
C PRO A 107 11.78 -2.23 13.53
N ALA A 108 13.08 -2.01 13.34
CA ALA A 108 13.85 -2.63 12.25
C ALA A 108 13.65 -4.15 12.19
N GLY A 109 13.36 -4.67 11.01
CA GLY A 109 13.06 -6.08 10.73
C GLY A 109 11.61 -6.49 10.95
N GLN A 110 10.81 -5.72 11.71
CA GLN A 110 9.40 -6.07 11.93
C GLN A 110 8.51 -5.76 10.72
N GLY A 111 8.89 -4.79 9.89
CA GLY A 111 8.21 -4.53 8.62
C GLY A 111 8.27 -5.75 7.69
N ARG A 112 9.42 -6.40 7.61
CA ARG A 112 9.60 -7.64 6.85
C ARG A 112 8.75 -8.78 7.43
N GLN A 113 8.74 -8.93 8.77
CA GLN A 113 7.91 -9.92 9.44
C GLN A 113 6.41 -9.71 9.18
N LEU A 114 5.95 -8.46 9.25
CA LEU A 114 4.55 -8.11 8.95
C LEU A 114 4.20 -8.43 7.49
N ARG A 115 5.04 -8.02 6.54
CA ARG A 115 4.83 -8.29 5.11
C ARG A 115 4.75 -9.79 4.81
N GLN A 116 5.73 -10.56 5.30
CA GLN A 116 5.76 -12.01 5.11
C GLN A 116 4.58 -12.70 5.79
N GLY A 117 4.26 -12.27 7.00
CA GLY A 117 3.15 -12.82 7.77
C GLY A 117 1.80 -12.58 7.11
N MET A 118 1.55 -11.37 6.60
CA MET A 118 0.31 -11.07 5.84
C MET A 118 0.23 -11.90 4.56
N GLY A 119 1.34 -12.07 3.83
CA GLY A 119 1.38 -12.94 2.65
C GLY A 119 1.10 -14.41 3.01
N ASN A 120 1.54 -14.89 4.17
CA ASN A 120 1.21 -16.23 4.65
C ASN A 120 -0.28 -16.36 5.03
N VAL A 121 -0.82 -15.36 5.73
CA VAL A 121 -2.26 -15.33 6.07
C VAL A 121 -3.10 -15.38 4.81
N ALA A 122 -2.81 -14.55 3.81
CA ALA A 122 -3.53 -14.53 2.54
C ALA A 122 -3.53 -15.90 1.86
N ARG A 123 -2.36 -16.53 1.73
CA ARG A 123 -2.22 -17.86 1.11
C ARG A 123 -2.97 -18.95 1.88
N ASN A 124 -2.87 -18.92 3.21
CA ASN A 124 -3.56 -19.90 4.05
C ASN A 124 -5.08 -19.74 3.94
N LEU A 125 -5.59 -18.48 3.95
CA LEU A 125 -7.02 -18.23 3.80
C LEU A 125 -7.55 -18.66 2.42
N GLN A 126 -6.82 -18.39 1.34
CA GLN A 126 -7.18 -18.89 0.00
C GLN A 126 -7.29 -20.42 -0.04
N ALA A 127 -6.40 -21.13 0.67
CA ALA A 127 -6.42 -22.58 0.70
C ALA A 127 -7.47 -23.18 1.64
N ASP A 128 -7.72 -22.56 2.78
CA ASP A 128 -8.48 -23.16 3.87
C ASP A 128 -9.94 -22.71 3.95
N ILE A 129 -10.27 -21.49 3.48
CA ILE A 129 -11.67 -21.03 3.43
C ILE A 129 -12.54 -21.96 2.57
N PRO A 130 -12.15 -22.30 1.32
CA PRO A 130 -12.95 -23.22 0.49
C PRO A 130 -13.14 -24.60 1.15
N LYS A 131 -12.08 -25.14 1.77
CA LYS A 131 -12.14 -26.43 2.48
C LYS A 131 -13.10 -26.36 3.67
N ARG A 132 -13.06 -25.27 4.42
CA ARG A 132 -13.92 -25.08 5.59
C ARG A 132 -15.39 -24.95 5.20
N LEU A 133 -15.68 -24.24 4.13
CA LEU A 133 -17.03 -24.10 3.57
C LEU A 133 -17.51 -25.39 2.87
N ALA A 134 -16.60 -26.25 2.41
CA ALA A 134 -16.91 -27.58 1.90
C ALA A 134 -17.09 -28.65 3.01
N SER A 135 -16.85 -28.29 4.29
CA SER A 135 -16.91 -29.26 5.39
C SER A 135 -18.33 -29.83 5.60
N PRO A 136 -18.45 -31.11 6.07
CA PRO A 136 -19.73 -31.72 6.30
C PRO A 136 -20.62 -30.95 7.27
N ASP A 137 -20.04 -30.36 8.31
CA ASP A 137 -20.76 -29.59 9.33
C ASP A 137 -21.39 -28.33 8.75
N PHE A 138 -20.61 -27.58 7.95
CA PHE A 138 -21.12 -26.39 7.28
C PHE A 138 -22.23 -26.73 6.28
N LYS A 139 -21.99 -27.77 5.44
CA LYS A 139 -23.00 -28.22 4.45
C LYS A 139 -24.28 -28.70 5.12
N ALA A 140 -24.20 -29.41 6.24
CA ALA A 140 -25.37 -29.86 6.99
C ALA A 140 -26.18 -28.68 7.56
N GLU A 141 -25.50 -27.66 8.10
CA GLU A 141 -26.17 -26.48 8.67
C GLU A 141 -26.75 -25.58 7.55
N ALA A 142 -26.02 -25.34 6.48
CA ALA A 142 -26.50 -24.63 5.30
C ALA A 142 -27.69 -25.35 4.64
N GLY A 143 -27.63 -26.70 4.53
CA GLY A 143 -28.72 -27.51 4.03
C GLY A 143 -30.00 -27.43 4.90
N ARG A 144 -29.87 -27.38 6.22
CA ARG A 144 -31.03 -27.16 7.12
C ARG A 144 -31.66 -25.79 6.88
N LEU A 145 -30.88 -24.74 6.76
CA LEU A 145 -31.38 -23.40 6.45
C LEU A 145 -32.12 -23.40 5.10
N GLN A 146 -31.52 -24.01 4.10
CA GLN A 146 -32.12 -24.11 2.78
C GLN A 146 -33.43 -24.91 2.78
N GLN A 147 -33.51 -26.04 3.50
CA GLN A 147 -34.73 -26.83 3.66
C GLN A 147 -35.81 -26.06 4.38
N GLN A 148 -35.48 -25.32 5.43
CA GLN A 148 -36.44 -24.47 6.15
C GLN A 148 -37.04 -23.41 5.24
N TRP A 149 -36.22 -22.79 4.41
CA TRP A 149 -36.65 -21.78 3.45
C TRP A 149 -37.55 -22.41 2.37
N GLN A 150 -37.13 -23.55 1.77
CA GLN A 150 -37.92 -24.27 0.80
C GLN A 150 -39.30 -24.69 1.33
N ALA A 151 -39.36 -25.11 2.58
CA ALA A 151 -40.65 -25.46 3.21
C ALA A 151 -41.57 -24.23 3.30
N GLN A 152 -41.02 -23.06 3.65
CA GLN A 152 -41.82 -21.81 3.71
C GLN A 152 -42.27 -21.36 2.33
N GLU A 153 -41.38 -21.40 1.32
CA GLU A 153 -41.70 -21.09 -0.08
C GLU A 153 -42.79 -22.03 -0.60
N SER A 154 -42.62 -23.34 -0.36
CA SER A 154 -43.59 -24.36 -0.81
C SER A 154 -44.96 -24.20 -0.17
N ALA A 155 -44.99 -23.84 1.11
CA ALA A 155 -46.24 -23.57 1.82
C ALA A 155 -46.97 -22.33 1.26
N ALA A 156 -46.21 -21.25 1.01
CA ALA A 156 -46.77 -20.03 0.42
C ALA A 156 -47.23 -20.25 -1.03
N PHE A 157 -46.45 -21.02 -1.82
CA PHE A 157 -46.85 -21.38 -3.18
C PHE A 157 -48.11 -22.28 -3.20
N ALA A 158 -48.24 -23.25 -2.27
CA ALA A 158 -49.43 -24.10 -2.18
C ALA A 158 -50.69 -23.27 -1.89
N GLN A 159 -50.62 -22.25 -1.04
CA GLN A 159 -51.74 -21.34 -0.79
C GLN A 159 -52.14 -20.55 -2.05
N LEU A 160 -51.13 -20.07 -2.82
CA LEU A 160 -51.37 -19.38 -4.08
C LEU A 160 -51.95 -20.31 -5.16
N ASP A 161 -51.50 -21.56 -5.21
CA ASP A 161 -52.01 -22.58 -6.12
C ASP A 161 -53.46 -22.99 -5.81
N GLU A 162 -53.80 -23.15 -4.53
CA GLU A 162 -55.20 -23.36 -4.09
C GLU A 162 -56.10 -22.17 -4.46
N PHE A 163 -55.61 -20.94 -4.26
CA PHE A 163 -56.35 -19.75 -4.67
C PHE A 163 -56.59 -19.69 -6.19
N ALA A 164 -55.59 -20.10 -6.99
CA ALA A 164 -55.71 -20.18 -8.45
C ALA A 164 -56.68 -21.27 -8.88
N LYS A 165 -56.59 -22.49 -8.29
CA LYS A 165 -57.50 -23.62 -8.57
C LYS A 165 -58.94 -23.31 -8.27
N ALA A 166 -59.20 -22.61 -7.15
CA ALA A 166 -60.57 -22.18 -6.77
C ALA A 166 -61.20 -21.25 -7.83
N ARG A 167 -60.36 -20.63 -8.70
CA ARG A 167 -60.76 -19.74 -9.82
C ARG A 167 -60.64 -20.38 -11.19
N GLN A 168 -60.45 -21.69 -11.24
CA GLN A 168 -60.23 -22.43 -12.48
C GLN A 168 -59.03 -21.96 -13.29
N CYS A 169 -57.97 -21.58 -12.60
CA CYS A 169 -56.68 -21.26 -13.14
C CYS A 169 -55.63 -22.31 -12.68
N ASN A 170 -54.76 -22.72 -13.57
CA ASN A 170 -53.59 -23.53 -13.26
C ASN A 170 -52.36 -22.62 -13.24
N LEU A 171 -51.58 -22.70 -12.16
CA LEU A 171 -50.40 -21.89 -11.97
C LEU A 171 -49.16 -22.74 -12.23
N THR A 172 -48.30 -22.29 -13.13
CA THR A 172 -46.99 -22.92 -13.46
C THR A 172 -45.87 -21.91 -13.33
N ARG A 173 -44.67 -22.39 -13.01
CA ARG A 173 -43.47 -21.56 -12.94
C ARG A 173 -42.58 -21.91 -14.12
N GLU A 174 -42.47 -21.00 -15.09
CA GLU A 174 -41.67 -21.18 -16.29
C GLU A 174 -40.60 -20.05 -16.36
N GLY A 175 -39.34 -20.43 -16.48
CA GLY A 175 -38.24 -19.46 -16.63
C GLY A 175 -38.13 -18.42 -15.50
N GLY A 176 -38.56 -18.75 -14.26
CA GLY A 176 -38.57 -17.79 -13.14
C GLY A 176 -39.79 -16.87 -13.09
N GLN A 177 -40.67 -16.92 -14.09
CA GLN A 177 -41.92 -16.17 -14.13
C GLN A 177 -43.10 -17.08 -13.78
N MET A 178 -44.11 -16.51 -13.09
CA MET A 178 -45.36 -17.19 -12.81
C MET A 178 -46.30 -17.01 -13.99
N VAL A 179 -46.64 -18.14 -14.65
CA VAL A 179 -47.57 -18.19 -15.76
C VAL A 179 -48.84 -18.90 -15.28
N PHE A 180 -49.96 -18.30 -15.52
CA PHE A 180 -51.26 -18.95 -15.23
C PHE A 180 -51.99 -19.22 -16.52
N THR A 181 -52.64 -20.40 -16.58
CA THR A 181 -53.47 -20.84 -17.72
C THR A 181 -54.89 -21.11 -17.18
N LEU A 182 -55.86 -20.64 -17.95
CA LEU A 182 -57.27 -20.91 -17.63
C LEU A 182 -57.59 -22.39 -17.88
N THR A 183 -58.29 -23.01 -16.94
CA THR A 183 -58.71 -24.40 -17.08
C THR A 183 -60.24 -24.49 -17.32
N GLY A 184 -60.59 -25.30 -18.30
CA GLY A 184 -62.01 -25.63 -18.58
C GLY A 184 -62.62 -26.54 -17.54
N ALA A 185 -63.92 -26.81 -17.62
CA ALA A 185 -64.71 -27.63 -16.67
C ALA A 185 -64.17 -29.07 -16.46
N ARG A 186 -63.28 -29.55 -17.30
CA ARG A 186 -62.62 -30.88 -17.18
C ARG A 186 -61.13 -30.78 -16.76
N GLY A 187 -60.68 -29.60 -16.31
CA GLY A 187 -59.30 -29.42 -15.88
C GLY A 187 -58.26 -29.31 -17.01
N GLN A 188 -58.66 -29.23 -18.28
CA GLN A 188 -57.75 -29.03 -19.41
C GLN A 188 -57.52 -27.54 -19.65
N PRO A 189 -56.28 -27.11 -20.05
CA PRO A 189 -56.04 -25.73 -20.39
C PRO A 189 -56.91 -25.28 -21.57
N LEU A 190 -57.58 -24.14 -21.42
CA LEU A 190 -58.40 -23.52 -22.45
C LEU A 190 -57.48 -22.89 -23.53
N THR A 191 -57.77 -23.20 -24.80
CA THR A 191 -57.11 -22.49 -25.90
C THR A 191 -57.68 -21.08 -26.05
N GLU A 192 -56.93 -20.17 -26.62
CA GLU A 192 -57.34 -18.77 -26.87
C GLU A 192 -58.62 -18.69 -27.74
N ALA A 193 -58.82 -19.63 -28.67
CA ALA A 193 -60.04 -19.71 -29.48
C ALA A 193 -61.26 -20.11 -28.66
N GLU A 194 -61.11 -21.06 -27.73
CA GLU A 194 -62.18 -21.51 -26.83
C GLU A 194 -62.55 -20.40 -25.82
N ALA A 195 -61.54 -19.67 -25.31
CA ALA A 195 -61.79 -18.55 -24.39
C ALA A 195 -62.53 -17.40 -25.07
N ARG A 196 -62.30 -17.15 -26.36
CA ARG A 196 -63.04 -16.16 -27.16
C ARG A 196 -64.48 -16.58 -27.48
N ALA A 197 -64.79 -17.87 -27.53
CA ALA A 197 -66.09 -18.40 -27.81
C ALA A 197 -67.05 -18.44 -26.60
N LEU A 198 -66.59 -18.10 -25.40
CA LEU A 198 -67.36 -18.09 -24.17
C LEU A 198 -68.42 -16.97 -24.13
N PRO A 199 -69.58 -17.17 -23.46
CA PRO A 199 -70.60 -16.12 -23.22
C PRO A 199 -70.03 -14.87 -22.53
N PRO A 200 -70.57 -13.66 -22.80
CA PRO A 200 -70.05 -12.42 -22.23
C PRO A 200 -70.00 -12.40 -20.70
N GLU A 201 -71.00 -13.01 -20.04
CA GLU A 201 -71.04 -13.12 -18.57
C GLU A 201 -69.88 -13.94 -18.03
N ARG A 202 -69.53 -15.03 -18.71
CA ARG A 202 -68.45 -15.91 -18.33
C ARG A 202 -67.06 -15.27 -18.56
N ARG A 203 -66.95 -14.44 -19.60
CA ARG A 203 -65.70 -13.64 -19.82
C ARG A 203 -65.48 -12.63 -18.72
N ALA A 204 -66.53 -11.92 -18.26
CA ALA A 204 -66.43 -10.97 -17.16
C ALA A 204 -66.01 -11.66 -15.82
N GLU A 205 -66.50 -12.89 -15.58
CA GLU A 205 -66.06 -13.69 -14.40
C GLU A 205 -64.58 -14.07 -14.51
N ILE A 206 -64.09 -14.41 -15.71
CA ILE A 206 -62.69 -14.76 -15.98
C ILE A 206 -61.81 -13.51 -15.78
N ASP A 207 -62.19 -12.34 -16.31
CA ASP A 207 -61.43 -11.11 -16.18
C ASP A 207 -61.29 -10.70 -14.68
N LEU A 208 -62.36 -10.86 -13.89
CA LEU A 208 -62.33 -10.64 -12.45
C LEU A 208 -61.41 -11.66 -11.73
N ALA A 209 -61.46 -12.94 -12.12
CA ALA A 209 -60.60 -13.97 -11.55
C ALA A 209 -59.13 -13.73 -11.89
N GLU A 210 -58.85 -13.29 -13.12
CA GLU A 210 -57.48 -12.90 -13.55
C GLU A 210 -56.95 -11.72 -12.77
N GLN A 211 -57.73 -10.66 -12.61
CA GLN A 211 -57.33 -9.49 -11.81
C GLN A 211 -57.08 -9.88 -10.35
N ALA A 212 -57.94 -10.71 -9.74
CA ALA A 212 -57.74 -11.20 -8.39
C ALA A 212 -56.49 -12.07 -8.26
N LEU A 213 -56.20 -12.93 -9.25
CA LEU A 213 -55.03 -13.78 -9.26
C LEU A 213 -53.75 -12.97 -9.43
N ARG A 214 -53.73 -11.97 -10.32
CA ARG A 214 -52.61 -11.03 -10.45
C ARG A 214 -52.31 -10.28 -9.15
N ALA A 215 -53.33 -9.84 -8.46
CA ALA A 215 -53.22 -9.20 -7.16
C ALA A 215 -52.62 -10.15 -6.11
N GLU A 216 -53.05 -11.43 -6.10
CA GLU A 216 -52.53 -12.43 -5.17
C GLU A 216 -51.10 -12.85 -5.47
N ILE A 217 -50.74 -12.97 -6.76
CA ILE A 217 -49.34 -13.17 -7.20
C ILE A 217 -48.49 -11.99 -6.70
N GLY A 218 -48.98 -10.75 -6.84
CA GLY A 218 -48.28 -9.57 -6.30
C GLY A 218 -48.02 -9.70 -4.79
N ARG A 219 -49.02 -10.08 -3.99
CA ARG A 219 -48.88 -10.31 -2.55
C ARG A 219 -47.91 -11.44 -2.23
N PHE A 220 -47.94 -12.54 -2.99
CA PHE A 220 -47.02 -13.64 -2.84
C PHE A 220 -45.58 -13.15 -3.05
N LEU A 221 -45.30 -12.42 -4.14
CA LEU A 221 -43.98 -11.88 -4.43
C LEU A 221 -43.51 -10.91 -3.33
N ASP A 222 -44.40 -10.07 -2.84
CA ASP A 222 -44.09 -9.13 -1.73
C ASP A 222 -43.78 -9.87 -0.42
N THR A 223 -44.38 -11.06 -0.20
CA THR A 223 -44.08 -11.92 0.94
C THR A 223 -42.79 -12.69 0.75
N MET A 224 -42.44 -13.09 -0.47
CA MET A 224 -41.23 -13.87 -0.76
C MET A 224 -39.96 -13.03 -0.69
N ARG A 225 -39.97 -11.77 -1.15
CA ARG A 225 -38.80 -10.89 -1.13
C ARG A 225 -38.12 -10.75 0.25
N PRO A 226 -38.86 -10.50 1.37
CA PRO A 226 -38.24 -10.47 2.70
C PRO A 226 -37.75 -11.85 3.14
N LEU A 227 -38.38 -12.94 2.73
CA LEU A 227 -37.91 -14.30 3.04
C LEU A 227 -36.61 -14.64 2.33
N GLU A 228 -36.49 -14.26 1.07
CA GLU A 228 -35.23 -14.42 0.28
C GLU A 228 -34.08 -13.64 0.92
N ARG A 229 -34.32 -12.38 1.29
CA ARG A 229 -33.34 -11.57 2.01
C ARG A 229 -32.92 -12.19 3.34
N ALA A 230 -33.89 -12.66 4.13
CA ALA A 230 -33.61 -13.31 5.40
C ALA A 230 -32.79 -14.60 5.23
N ARG A 231 -33.07 -15.39 4.17
CA ARG A 231 -32.26 -16.56 3.81
C ARG A 231 -30.82 -16.16 3.50
N ASP A 232 -30.63 -15.17 2.63
CA ASP A 232 -29.31 -14.73 2.19
C ASP A 232 -28.50 -14.15 3.35
N GLU A 233 -29.15 -13.38 4.23
CA GLU A 233 -28.56 -12.86 5.47
C GLU A 233 -28.17 -14.01 6.43
N ALA A 234 -29.03 -15.02 6.58
CA ALA A 234 -28.76 -16.17 7.45
C ALA A 234 -27.57 -17.01 6.91
N LEU A 235 -27.49 -17.23 5.61
CA LEU A 235 -26.37 -17.92 4.98
C LEU A 235 -25.08 -17.11 5.08
N ALA A 236 -25.12 -15.81 4.88
CA ALA A 236 -23.97 -14.92 5.06
C ALA A 236 -23.49 -14.92 6.52
N ALA A 237 -24.42 -14.88 7.48
CA ALA A 237 -24.09 -14.98 8.91
C ALA A 237 -23.46 -16.33 9.27
N LEU A 238 -23.95 -17.43 8.70
CA LEU A 238 -23.38 -18.76 8.89
C LEU A 238 -21.95 -18.81 8.33
N ARG A 239 -21.72 -18.32 7.10
CA ARG A 239 -20.37 -18.21 6.51
C ARG A 239 -19.43 -17.42 7.41
N ARG A 240 -19.84 -16.22 7.84
CA ARG A 240 -19.04 -15.38 8.74
C ARG A 240 -18.71 -16.09 10.04
N ARG A 241 -19.68 -16.74 10.69
CA ARG A 241 -19.46 -17.48 11.94
C ARG A 241 -18.47 -18.64 11.77
N THR A 242 -18.51 -19.33 10.63
CA THR A 242 -17.64 -20.46 10.32
C THR A 242 -16.21 -20.03 9.99
N ILE A 243 -16.04 -18.91 9.30
CA ILE A 243 -14.72 -18.43 8.80
C ILE A 243 -14.03 -17.50 9.79
N LYS A 244 -14.78 -16.74 10.59
CA LYS A 244 -14.22 -15.76 11.53
C LYS A 244 -13.10 -16.32 12.41
N PRO A 245 -13.21 -17.50 13.07
CA PRO A 245 -12.12 -18.05 13.89
C PRO A 245 -10.85 -18.30 13.09
N LEU A 246 -10.95 -18.66 11.81
CA LEU A 246 -9.80 -18.90 10.94
C LEU A 246 -9.05 -17.59 10.64
N VAL A 247 -9.78 -16.53 10.32
CA VAL A 247 -9.21 -15.20 10.08
C VAL A 247 -8.58 -14.64 11.36
N GLU A 248 -9.30 -14.69 12.48
CA GLU A 248 -8.80 -14.25 13.79
C GLU A 248 -7.50 -14.98 14.16
N GLN A 249 -7.46 -16.32 14.04
CA GLN A 249 -6.26 -17.09 14.34
C GLN A 249 -5.06 -16.67 13.48
N GLY A 250 -5.26 -16.42 12.20
CA GLY A 250 -4.21 -15.96 11.30
C GLY A 250 -3.67 -14.58 11.71
N LEU A 251 -4.55 -13.63 12.00
CA LEU A 251 -4.19 -12.27 12.39
C LEU A 251 -3.61 -12.19 13.81
N ASP A 252 -4.11 -12.99 14.76
CA ASP A 252 -3.57 -13.04 16.12
C ASP A 252 -2.16 -13.61 16.16
N GLY A 253 -1.85 -14.59 15.30
CA GLY A 253 -0.49 -15.07 15.11
C GLY A 253 0.48 -13.94 14.72
N LEU A 254 0.04 -13.01 13.87
CA LEU A 254 0.81 -11.81 13.52
C LEU A 254 0.97 -10.84 14.68
N ARG A 255 -0.12 -10.54 15.41
CA ARG A 255 -0.08 -9.66 16.58
C ARG A 255 0.87 -10.19 17.65
N GLN A 256 0.93 -11.50 17.85
CA GLN A 256 1.83 -12.11 18.82
C GLN A 256 3.29 -12.13 18.37
N GLY A 257 3.56 -12.29 17.06
CA GLY A 257 4.91 -12.30 16.49
C GLY A 257 5.58 -10.92 16.49
N LEU A 258 4.82 -9.83 16.54
CA LEU A 258 5.34 -8.47 16.59
C LEU A 258 5.64 -8.06 18.04
N ARG A 259 6.74 -7.34 18.24
CA ARG A 259 7.13 -6.88 19.58
C ARG A 259 6.08 -5.92 20.15
N LYS A 260 5.76 -6.06 21.44
CA LYS A 260 4.72 -5.30 22.14
C LYS A 260 4.91 -3.77 22.18
N GLN A 261 6.13 -3.28 21.93
CA GLN A 261 6.46 -1.83 21.97
C GLN A 261 6.57 -1.26 20.56
N ILE A 262 5.45 -1.12 19.88
CA ILE A 262 5.36 -0.44 18.59
C ILE A 262 4.79 0.96 18.83
N LYS A 263 5.50 2.01 18.39
CA LYS A 263 5.04 3.40 18.50
C LYS A 263 3.69 3.62 17.81
N ASP A 264 3.51 2.99 16.65
CA ASP A 264 2.28 3.04 15.85
C ASP A 264 1.36 1.82 16.09
N GLY A 265 1.44 1.18 17.25
CA GLY A 265 0.67 -0.04 17.56
C GLY A 265 -0.84 0.12 17.42
N ALA A 266 -1.39 1.30 17.74
CA ALA A 266 -2.80 1.61 17.55
C ALA A 266 -3.18 1.65 16.05
N LYS A 267 -2.34 2.23 15.19
CA LYS A 267 -2.56 2.24 13.73
C LYS A 267 -2.56 0.83 13.15
N LEU A 268 -1.60 0.00 13.59
CA LEU A 268 -1.52 -1.40 13.16
C LEU A 268 -2.76 -2.19 13.59
N SER A 269 -3.20 -2.05 14.85
CA SER A 269 -4.40 -2.74 15.34
C SER A 269 -5.65 -2.34 14.57
N GLN A 270 -5.85 -1.05 14.33
CA GLN A 270 -6.97 -0.54 13.53
C GLN A 270 -6.95 -1.08 12.10
N TRP A 271 -5.76 -1.14 11.49
CA TRP A 271 -5.62 -1.67 10.14
C TRP A 271 -5.95 -3.17 10.09
N LEU A 272 -5.45 -3.97 11.03
CA LEU A 272 -5.75 -5.40 11.12
C LEU A 272 -7.25 -5.66 11.34
N GLU A 273 -7.94 -4.82 12.12
CA GLU A 273 -9.40 -4.89 12.29
C GLU A 273 -10.15 -4.59 10.98
N ARG A 274 -9.62 -3.65 10.17
CA ARG A 274 -10.20 -3.35 8.85
C ARG A 274 -9.97 -4.50 7.86
N VAL A 275 -8.77 -5.10 7.87
CA VAL A 275 -8.46 -6.31 7.08
C VAL A 275 -9.40 -7.45 7.45
N GLU A 276 -9.57 -7.74 8.75
CA GLU A 276 -10.49 -8.77 9.23
C GLU A 276 -11.91 -8.53 8.71
N ARG A 277 -12.40 -7.31 8.82
CA ARG A 277 -13.73 -6.94 8.35
C ARG A 277 -13.86 -7.13 6.84
N ALA A 278 -12.91 -6.62 6.05
CA ALA A 278 -12.94 -6.75 4.59
C ALA A 278 -12.93 -8.22 4.14
N LEU A 279 -12.12 -9.07 4.77
CA LEU A 279 -12.09 -10.50 4.48
C LEU A 279 -13.42 -11.20 4.82
N LEU A 280 -14.05 -10.82 5.93
CA LEU A 280 -15.33 -11.40 6.35
C LEU A 280 -16.54 -10.86 5.56
N GLU A 281 -16.44 -9.67 4.98
CA GLU A 281 -17.46 -9.12 4.09
C GLU A 281 -17.48 -9.77 2.71
N HIS A 282 -16.33 -10.26 2.25
CA HIS A 282 -16.12 -10.82 0.90
C HIS A 282 -15.73 -12.30 0.92
N ILE A 283 -16.31 -13.09 1.82
CA ILE A 283 -16.05 -14.56 1.90
C ILE A 283 -16.46 -15.27 0.61
N ASP A 284 -17.50 -14.79 -0.05
CA ASP A 284 -18.01 -15.31 -1.32
C ASP A 284 -16.95 -15.35 -2.43
N LEU A 285 -16.00 -14.42 -2.44
CA LEU A 285 -14.91 -14.40 -3.41
C LEU A 285 -13.97 -15.62 -3.28
N PHE A 286 -13.93 -16.26 -2.12
CA PHE A 286 -13.10 -17.45 -1.91
C PHE A 286 -13.77 -18.75 -2.39
N GLU A 287 -15.05 -18.74 -2.70
CA GLU A 287 -15.78 -19.89 -3.21
C GLU A 287 -15.73 -19.90 -4.76
N PRO A 288 -15.37 -21.02 -5.40
CA PRO A 288 -15.50 -21.14 -6.85
C PRO A 288 -16.99 -21.16 -7.26
N LEU A 289 -17.29 -20.61 -8.43
CA LEU A 289 -18.65 -20.66 -8.98
C LEU A 289 -18.95 -22.07 -9.48
N HIS A 290 -19.86 -22.79 -8.79
CA HIS A 290 -20.15 -24.20 -9.04
C HIS A 290 -20.93 -24.48 -10.35
N ASP A 291 -21.66 -23.47 -10.84
CA ASP A 291 -22.55 -23.60 -12.01
C ASP A 291 -21.94 -23.03 -13.31
N GLN A 292 -20.67 -22.65 -13.29
CA GLN A 292 -19.97 -22.02 -14.41
C GLN A 292 -18.81 -22.87 -14.88
N GLU A 293 -18.51 -22.81 -16.17
CA GLU A 293 -17.28 -23.39 -16.70
C GLU A 293 -16.06 -22.70 -16.05
N PRO A 294 -14.95 -23.46 -15.79
CA PRO A 294 -13.78 -22.92 -15.07
C PRO A 294 -13.13 -21.69 -15.72
N ASP A 295 -13.35 -21.48 -17.01
CA ASP A 295 -12.80 -20.36 -17.80
C ASP A 295 -13.88 -19.35 -18.21
N SER A 296 -15.03 -19.30 -17.51
CA SER A 296 -16.07 -18.30 -17.78
C SER A 296 -15.63 -16.90 -17.37
N ASP A 297 -16.12 -15.86 -18.05
CA ASP A 297 -15.86 -14.45 -17.72
C ASP A 297 -16.20 -14.15 -16.26
N ALA A 298 -17.29 -14.73 -15.74
CA ALA A 298 -17.70 -14.55 -14.35
C ALA A 298 -16.71 -15.15 -13.33
N GLU A 299 -16.06 -16.28 -13.65
CA GLU A 299 -15.02 -16.86 -12.80
C GLU A 299 -13.72 -16.05 -12.86
N ALA A 300 -13.38 -15.48 -14.04
CA ALA A 300 -12.27 -14.55 -14.18
C ALA A 300 -12.51 -13.29 -13.35
N ASP A 301 -13.67 -12.64 -13.49
CA ASP A 301 -14.03 -11.44 -12.70
C ASP A 301 -13.98 -11.72 -11.19
N ARG A 302 -14.42 -12.90 -10.74
CA ARG A 302 -14.34 -13.30 -9.32
C ARG A 302 -12.89 -13.44 -8.87
N LYS A 303 -12.02 -14.06 -9.67
CA LYS A 303 -10.59 -14.19 -9.33
C LYS A 303 -9.92 -12.84 -9.26
N ASP A 304 -10.19 -11.96 -10.20
CA ASP A 304 -9.64 -10.59 -10.20
C ASP A 304 -10.11 -9.81 -8.97
N ALA A 305 -11.38 -9.93 -8.60
CA ALA A 305 -11.91 -9.31 -7.38
C ALA A 305 -11.27 -9.88 -6.10
N LEU A 306 -10.97 -11.19 -6.07
CA LEU A 306 -10.25 -11.81 -4.96
C LEU A 306 -8.81 -11.32 -4.87
N ASP A 307 -8.12 -11.27 -6.01
CA ASP A 307 -6.73 -10.78 -6.08
C ASP A 307 -6.64 -9.31 -5.66
N ASP A 308 -7.59 -8.48 -6.08
CA ASP A 308 -7.77 -7.10 -5.62
C ASP A 308 -7.96 -7.00 -4.10
N LEU A 309 -8.84 -7.83 -3.52
CA LEU A 309 -9.06 -7.86 -2.08
C LEU A 309 -7.78 -8.22 -1.33
N LEU A 310 -7.07 -9.24 -1.80
CA LEU A 310 -5.82 -9.69 -1.19
C LEU A 310 -4.68 -8.68 -1.38
N ALA A 311 -4.63 -7.97 -2.51
CA ALA A 311 -3.69 -6.87 -2.75
C ALA A 311 -3.89 -5.75 -1.72
N ARG A 312 -5.13 -5.38 -1.41
CA ARG A 312 -5.44 -4.39 -0.34
C ARG A 312 -4.99 -4.84 1.05
N CYS A 313 -4.88 -6.14 1.29
CA CYS A 313 -4.36 -6.71 2.54
C CYS A 313 -2.83 -6.81 2.57
N GLN A 314 -2.12 -6.52 1.48
CA GLN A 314 -0.66 -6.54 1.43
C GLN A 314 -0.04 -5.36 2.16
N VAL A 315 1.21 -5.56 2.58
CA VAL A 315 2.03 -4.55 3.25
C VAL A 315 3.15 -4.14 2.31
N ASN A 316 3.16 -2.88 1.90
CA ASN A 316 4.27 -2.33 1.13
C ASN A 316 5.39 -1.86 2.08
N LEU A 317 6.46 -2.64 2.18
CA LEU A 317 7.66 -2.28 2.94
C LEU A 317 8.57 -1.42 2.06
N VAL A 318 8.50 -0.11 2.23
CA VAL A 318 9.24 0.87 1.40
C VAL A 318 10.65 1.17 1.92
N VAL A 319 10.86 1.07 3.24
CA VAL A 319 12.21 1.15 3.85
C VAL A 319 12.38 -0.04 4.78
N ASP A 320 13.37 -0.88 4.46
CA ASP A 320 13.73 -2.09 5.19
C ASP A 320 15.08 -1.88 5.87
N ASN A 321 15.11 -1.87 7.18
CA ASN A 321 16.30 -1.73 7.99
C ASN A 321 16.70 -3.03 8.69
N ASP A 322 16.14 -4.18 8.27
CA ASP A 322 16.52 -5.49 8.80
C ASP A 322 18.01 -5.78 8.59
N GLY A 323 18.65 -6.34 9.61
CA GLY A 323 20.08 -6.66 9.59
C GLY A 323 21.04 -5.46 9.67
N ARG A 324 20.55 -4.22 9.73
CA ARG A 324 21.41 -3.06 9.96
C ARG A 324 21.88 -3.03 11.41
N THR A 325 23.12 -2.59 11.60
CA THR A 325 23.74 -2.40 12.93
C THR A 325 23.93 -0.92 13.27
N ALA A 326 23.70 -0.02 12.31
CA ALA A 326 23.97 1.41 12.41
C ALA A 326 22.92 2.21 11.60
N ALA A 327 22.88 3.51 11.79
CA ALA A 327 22.10 4.42 10.98
C ALA A 327 22.53 4.38 9.50
N PRO A 328 21.62 4.67 8.54
CA PRO A 328 21.96 4.64 7.13
C PRO A 328 22.89 5.80 6.70
N VAL A 329 23.78 5.51 5.78
CA VAL A 329 24.56 6.50 5.02
C VAL A 329 24.20 6.30 3.56
N VAL A 330 23.58 7.30 2.97
CA VAL A 330 23.16 7.28 1.56
C VAL A 330 23.99 8.30 0.78
N VAL A 331 24.53 7.88 -0.34
CA VAL A 331 25.16 8.76 -1.32
C VAL A 331 24.26 8.77 -2.54
N GLU A 332 23.76 9.92 -2.92
CA GLU A 332 22.90 10.07 -4.10
C GLU A 332 23.67 10.79 -5.20
N ASP A 333 24.15 10.01 -6.15
CA ASP A 333 25.00 10.50 -7.25
C ASP A 333 24.16 11.06 -8.41
N HIS A 334 22.87 10.69 -8.51
CA HIS A 334 21.97 11.17 -9.56
C HIS A 334 20.65 11.65 -8.97
N PRO A 335 20.65 12.79 -8.25
CA PRO A 335 19.47 13.28 -7.57
C PRO A 335 18.45 13.82 -8.56
N THR A 336 17.36 13.07 -8.75
CA THR A 336 16.17 13.51 -9.43
C THR A 336 15.03 13.66 -8.42
N ALA A 337 13.91 14.25 -8.82
CA ALA A 337 12.73 14.28 -7.96
C ALA A 337 12.29 12.86 -7.54
N ARG A 338 12.35 11.90 -8.47
CA ARG A 338 12.00 10.50 -8.25
C ARG A 338 12.97 9.79 -7.31
N THR A 339 14.27 9.90 -7.56
CA THR A 339 15.27 9.18 -6.76
C THR A 339 15.40 9.76 -5.35
N LEU A 340 15.22 11.07 -5.18
CA LEU A 340 15.40 11.75 -3.90
C LEU A 340 14.16 11.69 -3.01
N PHE A 341 12.96 11.96 -3.57
CA PHE A 341 11.71 12.04 -2.82
C PHE A 341 10.87 10.77 -2.88
N GLY A 342 11.13 9.89 -3.84
CA GLY A 342 10.34 8.71 -4.11
C GLY A 342 9.36 8.92 -5.25
N SER A 343 8.67 7.85 -5.60
CA SER A 343 7.73 7.81 -6.71
C SER A 343 6.58 6.84 -6.43
N ILE A 344 5.53 6.95 -7.22
CA ILE A 344 4.44 5.99 -7.25
C ILE A 344 4.47 5.37 -8.65
N GLU A 345 4.60 4.05 -8.70
CA GLU A 345 4.56 3.29 -9.95
C GLU A 345 3.12 2.86 -10.24
N HIS A 346 2.77 2.90 -11.52
CA HIS A 346 1.48 2.46 -12.00
C HIS A 346 1.62 1.04 -12.53
N GLY A 347 0.75 0.14 -12.11
CA GLY A 347 0.58 -1.17 -12.73
C GLY A 347 -0.03 -0.99 -14.12
N LEU A 348 0.59 -1.63 -15.12
CA LEU A 348 0.01 -1.76 -16.47
C LEU A 348 -0.87 -3.01 -16.45
N ASP A 349 -2.05 -2.93 -15.86
CA ASP A 349 -3.07 -3.96 -16.07
C ASP A 349 -4.11 -3.43 -17.05
N SER A 350 -4.21 -4.16 -18.19
CA SER A 350 -5.18 -4.05 -19.27
C SER A 350 -6.08 -2.79 -19.23
N ASP A 351 -5.75 -1.76 -20.00
CA ASP A 351 -6.54 -0.55 -20.30
C ASP A 351 -6.83 0.45 -19.16
N THR A 352 -6.57 0.14 -17.89
CA THR A 352 -6.71 1.09 -16.78
C THR A 352 -5.42 1.22 -15.99
N VAL A 353 -4.85 2.43 -16.00
CA VAL A 353 -3.71 2.79 -15.15
C VAL A 353 -4.23 2.86 -13.71
N GLN A 354 -4.02 1.80 -12.93
CA GLN A 354 -4.33 1.82 -11.49
C GLN A 354 -3.03 1.92 -10.70
N SER A 355 -2.96 2.91 -9.83
CA SER A 355 -1.92 3.00 -8.79
C SER A 355 -2.52 2.62 -7.45
N ASP A 356 -1.88 1.72 -6.75
CA ASP A 356 -2.24 1.34 -5.39
C ASP A 356 -1.08 1.61 -4.41
N HIS A 357 -1.30 1.31 -3.14
CA HIS A 357 -0.28 1.52 -2.10
C HIS A 357 0.98 0.66 -2.30
N THR A 358 0.92 -0.42 -3.09
CA THR A 358 2.06 -1.31 -3.35
C THR A 358 3.04 -0.71 -4.36
N GLY A 359 2.57 0.21 -5.21
CA GLY A 359 3.38 0.96 -6.16
C GLY A 359 4.21 2.09 -5.56
N ILE A 360 4.08 2.38 -4.25
CA ILE A 360 4.84 3.44 -3.59
C ILE A 360 6.29 3.00 -3.38
N LEU A 361 7.24 3.80 -3.88
CA LEU A 361 8.67 3.58 -3.76
C LEU A 361 9.33 4.69 -2.94
N ALA A 362 10.18 4.31 -1.98
CA ALA A 362 10.93 5.27 -1.18
C ALA A 362 12.10 5.87 -1.95
N GLY A 363 12.25 7.20 -1.86
CA GLY A 363 13.45 7.90 -2.30
C GLY A 363 14.57 7.87 -1.26
N SER A 364 15.73 8.42 -1.67
CA SER A 364 16.96 8.44 -0.88
C SER A 364 16.81 9.19 0.45
N LEU A 365 15.97 10.22 0.52
CA LEU A 365 15.68 10.93 1.77
C LEU A 365 15.00 10.03 2.80
N LEU A 366 14.02 9.21 2.38
CA LEU A 366 13.35 8.25 3.27
C LEU A 366 14.30 7.13 3.70
N LYS A 367 15.11 6.62 2.76
CA LYS A 367 16.13 5.59 3.03
C LYS A 367 17.22 6.07 3.97
N ALA A 368 17.48 7.39 4.01
CA ALA A 368 18.46 8.03 4.88
C ALA A 368 17.90 8.45 6.25
N HIS A 369 16.61 8.18 6.54
CA HIS A 369 16.00 8.56 7.82
C HIS A 369 16.83 8.05 9.02
N GLY A 370 17.02 8.90 10.02
CA GLY A 370 17.85 8.63 11.21
C GLY A 370 19.36 8.75 10.97
N GLY A 371 19.79 8.88 9.71
CA GLY A 371 21.21 8.89 9.32
C GLY A 371 21.64 10.10 8.50
N PHE A 372 22.32 9.81 7.41
CA PHE A 372 22.99 10.81 6.61
C PHE A 372 22.70 10.63 5.11
N ILE A 373 22.62 11.75 4.39
CA ILE A 373 22.62 11.75 2.92
C ILE A 373 23.67 12.73 2.41
N LEU A 374 24.45 12.30 1.42
CA LEU A 374 25.44 13.12 0.72
C LEU A 374 24.90 13.45 -0.66
N LEU A 375 24.95 14.72 -1.01
CA LEU A 375 24.49 15.28 -2.27
C LEU A 375 25.56 16.24 -2.84
N HIS A 376 25.67 16.31 -4.16
CA HIS A 376 26.42 17.35 -4.85
C HIS A 376 25.48 18.50 -5.24
N LEU A 377 25.85 19.73 -4.87
CA LEU A 377 24.99 20.91 -5.13
C LEU A 377 24.79 21.12 -6.62
N GLN A 378 25.81 20.90 -7.43
CA GLN A 378 25.73 21.03 -8.88
C GLN A 378 24.67 20.12 -9.48
N ASP A 379 24.62 18.85 -9.05
CA ASP A 379 23.64 17.88 -9.56
C ASP A 379 22.22 18.20 -9.10
N VAL A 380 22.05 18.63 -7.85
CA VAL A 380 20.75 19.09 -7.33
C VAL A 380 20.26 20.35 -8.04
N ALA A 381 21.18 21.26 -8.41
CA ALA A 381 20.82 22.51 -9.09
C ALA A 381 20.56 22.32 -10.59
N ALA A 382 21.17 21.29 -11.19
CA ALA A 382 20.96 20.96 -12.60
C ALA A 382 19.58 20.38 -12.90
N GLU A 383 18.96 19.73 -11.93
CA GLU A 383 17.63 19.11 -12.09
C GLU A 383 16.52 20.13 -11.84
N GLU A 384 15.68 20.35 -12.86
CA GLU A 384 14.62 21.37 -12.81
C GLU A 384 13.59 21.07 -11.68
N GLY A 385 13.33 22.06 -10.86
CA GLY A 385 12.34 21.97 -9.76
C GLY A 385 12.82 21.19 -8.53
N LEU A 386 13.99 20.55 -8.55
CA LEU A 386 14.49 19.74 -7.44
C LEU A 386 14.86 20.61 -6.24
N TRP A 387 15.59 21.71 -6.46
CA TRP A 387 15.99 22.62 -5.38
C TRP A 387 14.79 23.23 -4.62
N PRO A 388 13.73 23.73 -5.24
CA PRO A 388 12.53 24.19 -4.53
C PRO A 388 11.86 23.10 -3.68
N ARG A 389 11.85 21.84 -4.13
CA ARG A 389 11.32 20.70 -3.35
C ARG A 389 12.21 20.40 -2.16
N LEU A 390 13.53 20.36 -2.34
CA LEU A 390 14.50 20.14 -1.25
C LEU A 390 14.42 21.26 -0.20
N ARG A 391 14.29 22.51 -0.62
CA ARG A 391 14.09 23.67 0.26
C ARG A 391 12.81 23.54 1.09
N ARG A 392 11.70 23.09 0.49
CA ARG A 392 10.44 22.83 1.21
C ARG A 392 10.65 21.75 2.26
N PHE A 393 11.30 20.64 1.89
CA PHE A 393 11.64 19.55 2.80
C PHE A 393 12.51 20.03 3.96
N LEU A 394 13.59 20.74 3.69
CA LEU A 394 14.49 21.33 4.72
C LEU A 394 13.73 22.22 5.72
N ARG A 395 12.66 22.88 5.28
CA ARG A 395 11.87 23.76 6.13
C ARG A 395 10.88 23.01 7.01
N CYS A 396 10.24 21.96 6.51
CA CYS A 396 9.16 21.29 7.24
C CYS A 396 9.56 19.94 7.86
N GLY A 397 10.68 19.33 7.45
CA GLY A 397 11.11 18.02 7.92
C GLY A 397 10.15 16.87 7.57
N ARG A 398 9.17 17.14 6.70
CA ARG A 398 8.15 16.15 6.29
C ARG A 398 8.26 15.88 4.81
N LEU A 399 8.09 14.61 4.46
CA LEU A 399 8.13 14.16 3.08
C LEU A 399 6.80 13.48 2.73
N GLN A 400 6.19 13.91 1.65
CA GLN A 400 5.06 13.25 1.00
C GLN A 400 5.52 12.77 -0.36
N ILE A 401 5.30 11.49 -0.65
CA ILE A 401 5.58 10.94 -1.98
C ILE A 401 4.44 11.40 -2.89
N GLU A 402 4.80 11.97 -4.03
CA GLU A 402 3.87 12.47 -5.02
C GLU A 402 4.00 11.64 -6.30
N GLU A 403 2.91 11.48 -7.04
CA GLU A 403 2.98 10.97 -8.40
C GLU A 403 3.91 11.84 -9.22
N GLY A 404 4.89 11.21 -9.87
CA GLY A 404 5.95 11.93 -10.59
C GLY A 404 5.37 12.81 -11.70
N ALA A 405 5.78 14.06 -11.75
CA ALA A 405 5.45 15.03 -12.80
C ALA A 405 6.00 14.66 -14.20
N GLY A 406 6.45 13.41 -14.39
CA GLY A 406 7.13 12.95 -15.61
C GLY A 406 6.25 12.37 -16.72
N GLY A 407 4.94 12.38 -16.61
CA GLY A 407 4.10 11.70 -17.63
C GLY A 407 2.73 12.33 -17.94
N GLY A 408 2.29 13.31 -17.23
CA GLY A 408 1.00 13.93 -17.50
C GLY A 408 0.86 15.22 -16.72
N GLY A 409 0.92 16.34 -17.42
CA GLY A 409 0.48 17.61 -16.87
C GLY A 409 -1.00 17.50 -16.42
N PRO A 410 -1.58 18.55 -15.80
CA PRO A 410 -2.97 18.57 -15.32
C PRO A 410 -4.04 18.24 -16.37
N ALA A 411 -3.65 17.97 -17.62
CA ALA A 411 -4.51 17.56 -18.72
C ALA A 411 -4.75 16.04 -18.82
N ALA A 412 -4.07 15.19 -18.02
CA ALA A 412 -4.26 13.73 -18.05
C ALA A 412 -5.46 13.26 -17.23
N HIS A 413 -6.13 14.14 -16.51
CA HIS A 413 -7.33 13.81 -15.73
C HIS A 413 -8.58 14.11 -16.56
N GLY A 414 -8.89 13.25 -17.52
CA GLY A 414 -10.21 13.21 -18.13
C GLY A 414 -11.29 12.87 -17.08
N PRO A 415 -12.57 13.22 -17.35
CA PRO A 415 -13.66 12.81 -16.46
C PRO A 415 -13.71 11.28 -16.40
N GLY A 416 -13.32 10.72 -15.26
CA GLY A 416 -13.21 9.25 -15.04
C GLY A 416 -11.81 8.74 -14.72
N ALA A 417 -10.78 9.58 -14.73
CA ALA A 417 -9.46 9.19 -14.27
C ALA A 417 -9.47 8.87 -12.75
N PRO A 418 -8.79 7.79 -12.30
CA PRO A 418 -8.68 7.48 -10.89
C PRO A 418 -8.01 8.65 -10.15
N ALA A 419 -8.47 8.89 -8.91
CA ALA A 419 -7.89 9.93 -8.08
C ALA A 419 -6.40 9.64 -7.85
N ALA A 420 -5.55 10.66 -8.01
CA ALA A 420 -4.12 10.54 -7.74
C ALA A 420 -3.88 10.08 -6.30
N LEU A 421 -2.95 9.15 -6.11
CA LEU A 421 -2.56 8.69 -4.79
C LEU A 421 -1.85 9.80 -4.01
N LEU A 422 -2.31 10.04 -2.79
CA LEU A 422 -1.75 11.00 -1.84
C LEU A 422 -1.36 10.28 -0.54
N PRO A 423 -0.24 9.53 -0.52
CA PRO A 423 0.20 8.82 0.66
C PRO A 423 0.35 9.74 1.88
N GLU A 424 0.10 9.20 3.06
CA GLU A 424 0.30 9.94 4.31
C GLU A 424 1.75 10.46 4.40
N PRO A 425 1.95 11.79 4.64
CA PRO A 425 3.27 12.35 4.77
C PRO A 425 3.96 11.84 6.03
N VAL A 426 5.27 11.61 5.94
CA VAL A 426 6.08 11.09 7.05
C VAL A 426 7.14 12.10 7.47
N ASP A 427 7.38 12.19 8.78
CA ASP A 427 8.47 12.99 9.32
C ASP A 427 9.81 12.29 9.00
N VAL A 428 10.79 13.03 8.51
CA VAL A 428 12.11 12.51 8.14
C VAL A 428 13.18 13.31 8.83
N GLU A 429 13.91 12.63 9.69
CA GLU A 429 15.09 13.18 10.36
C GLU A 429 16.33 12.68 9.60
N VAL A 430 16.97 13.54 8.86
CA VAL A 430 18.17 13.20 8.08
C VAL A 430 19.16 14.36 8.13
N LYS A 431 20.43 14.04 8.27
CA LYS A 431 21.49 15.03 8.14
C LYS A 431 21.99 15.07 6.69
N ILE A 432 21.82 16.21 6.07
CA ILE A 432 22.25 16.43 4.68
C ILE A 432 23.67 16.97 4.70
N VAL A 433 24.52 16.34 3.91
CA VAL A 433 25.87 16.76 3.60
C VAL A 433 25.88 17.21 2.14
N LEU A 434 26.00 18.50 1.92
CA LEU A 434 25.99 19.10 0.58
C LEU A 434 27.43 19.48 0.18
N ILE A 435 27.89 18.91 -0.92
CA ILE A 435 29.24 19.20 -1.43
C ILE A 435 29.13 20.21 -2.57
N GLY A 436 29.97 21.25 -2.54
CA GLY A 436 30.03 22.26 -3.58
C GLY A 436 31.39 22.95 -3.64
N SER A 437 31.58 23.85 -4.62
CA SER A 437 32.69 24.76 -4.68
C SER A 437 32.47 25.98 -3.76
N VAL A 438 33.49 26.79 -3.62
CA VAL A 438 33.43 28.05 -2.88
C VAL A 438 32.47 29.02 -3.56
N GLU A 439 32.52 29.11 -4.89
CA GLU A 439 31.67 29.95 -5.70
C GLU A 439 30.21 29.53 -5.58
N GLU A 440 29.92 28.23 -5.66
CA GLU A 440 28.58 27.67 -5.52
C GLU A 440 27.99 27.95 -4.12
N TYR A 441 28.81 27.91 -3.08
CA TYR A 441 28.37 28.26 -1.72
C TYR A 441 27.95 29.73 -1.63
N TYR A 442 28.74 30.65 -2.17
CA TYR A 442 28.39 32.07 -2.12
C TYR A 442 27.21 32.40 -3.03
N ALA A 443 27.12 31.77 -4.19
CA ALA A 443 25.95 31.87 -5.06
C ALA A 443 24.66 31.39 -4.34
N LEU A 444 24.75 30.26 -3.62
CA LEU A 444 23.64 29.77 -2.80
C LEU A 444 23.28 30.76 -1.68
N GLN A 445 24.26 31.34 -1.00
CA GLN A 445 24.00 32.34 0.06
C GLN A 445 23.29 33.58 -0.45
N GLU A 446 23.61 34.01 -1.67
CA GLU A 446 22.99 35.16 -2.31
C GLU A 446 21.59 34.84 -2.81
N ALA A 447 21.41 33.70 -3.47
CA ALA A 447 20.15 33.29 -4.07
C ALA A 447 19.10 32.80 -3.03
N ASP A 448 19.53 32.11 -1.97
CA ASP A 448 18.66 31.51 -0.95
C ASP A 448 19.28 31.54 0.45
N PRO A 449 19.34 32.73 1.10
CA PRO A 449 19.96 32.89 2.40
C PRO A 449 19.32 32.05 3.51
N ASP A 450 18.02 31.76 3.42
CA ASP A 450 17.31 30.98 4.43
C ASP A 450 17.72 29.52 4.41
N THR A 451 17.89 28.97 3.22
CA THR A 451 18.41 27.60 3.08
C THR A 451 19.87 27.50 3.41
N ALA A 452 20.68 28.47 3.01
CA ALA A 452 22.11 28.53 3.35
C ALA A 452 22.34 28.53 4.88
N ARG A 453 21.49 29.20 5.64
CA ARG A 453 21.54 29.23 7.10
C ARG A 453 21.28 27.88 7.78
N ARG A 454 20.68 26.92 7.09
CA ARG A 454 20.45 25.55 7.61
C ARG A 454 21.68 24.68 7.48
N PHE A 455 22.63 25.06 6.62
CA PHE A 455 23.95 24.43 6.50
C PHE A 455 24.95 25.12 7.42
N ARG A 456 24.78 24.94 8.74
CA ARG A 456 25.54 25.68 9.75
C ARG A 456 26.95 25.17 9.96
N ALA A 457 27.21 23.90 9.67
CA ALA A 457 28.55 23.35 9.72
C ALA A 457 29.21 23.51 8.35
N LYS A 458 30.22 24.35 8.28
CA LYS A 458 31.05 24.55 7.10
C LYS A 458 32.32 23.73 7.23
N VAL A 459 32.53 22.82 6.30
CA VAL A 459 33.72 21.98 6.21
C VAL A 459 34.55 22.47 5.01
N ASP A 460 35.68 23.04 5.26
CA ASP A 460 36.51 23.71 4.27
C ASP A 460 37.79 22.92 4.03
N PHE A 461 37.90 22.27 2.85
CA PHE A 461 39.07 21.56 2.44
C PHE A 461 40.06 22.56 1.81
N VAL A 462 41.28 22.58 2.35
CA VAL A 462 42.36 23.44 1.86
C VAL A 462 43.05 22.75 0.68
N GLU A 463 43.51 23.54 -0.29
CA GLU A 463 44.31 23.07 -1.42
C GLU A 463 45.67 22.45 -0.98
#